data_9db943d999e825e7f69fc8582f808686
#
_entry.id   9db943d999e825e7f69fc8582f808686
#
_cell.length_a   1.000
_cell.length_b   1.000
_cell.length_c   1.000
_cell.angle_alpha   90.00
_cell.angle_beta   90.00
_cell.angle_gamma   90.00
#
_symmetry.space_group_name_H-M   'P 1'
#
loop_
_entity.id
_entity.type
_entity.pdbx_description
1 polymer ?
#
loop_
_entity_poly.entity_id
_entity_poly.type
_entity_poly.pdbx_seq_one_letter_code
_entity_poly.pdbx_strand_id
1 'polypeptide(L)'
;MAQFLGLGITHYPLLAVTDEHMADLLRWTLTDPGIPEPDKDPANWPELMRREWAGDGGTAAAAGHRKELRAGLARTREALDEFQPDVVLVWGDDQYENFREEVVPPFCVLAYGETEVDPVSLMFNRGAPNAWGLPEDTTFTLHGDADGARRLANDLLG
;
A
#
# COMPACT_ATOMS: atom_id res chain seq x y z
N MET A 1 12.94 -26.29 -15.08
CA MET A 1 11.52 -26.25 -14.64
C MET A 1 11.30 -24.88 -14.06
N ALA A 2 10.28 -24.15 -14.49
CA ALA A 2 9.98 -22.82 -13.91
C ALA A 2 9.59 -22.99 -12.43
N GLN A 3 10.06 -22.08 -11.57
CA GLN A 3 9.70 -22.02 -10.16
C GLN A 3 8.92 -20.75 -9.93
N PHE A 4 7.99 -20.78 -9.00
CA PHE A 4 7.14 -19.64 -8.65
C PHE A 4 7.14 -19.43 -7.14
N LEU A 5 7.25 -18.16 -6.73
CA LEU A 5 7.05 -17.70 -5.36
C LEU A 5 5.88 -16.74 -5.34
N GLY A 6 4.84 -17.04 -4.57
CA GLY A 6 3.70 -16.15 -4.35
C GLY A 6 3.87 -15.39 -3.05
N LEU A 7 3.83 -14.06 -3.10
CA LEU A 7 3.93 -13.17 -1.96
C LEU A 7 2.75 -12.21 -1.94
N GLY A 8 2.20 -11.96 -0.74
CA GLY A 8 1.15 -10.98 -0.53
C GLY A 8 1.65 -9.84 0.35
N ILE A 9 1.39 -8.62 -0.07
CA ILE A 9 1.69 -7.42 0.71
C ILE A 9 0.46 -6.52 0.81
N THR A 10 0.41 -5.68 1.83
CA THR A 10 -0.60 -4.62 1.92
C THR A 10 -0.07 -3.33 1.33
N HIS A 11 -0.95 -2.55 0.70
CA HIS A 11 -0.67 -1.17 0.28
C HIS A 11 -1.36 -0.14 1.20
N TYR A 12 -1.64 -0.50 2.46
CA TYR A 12 -2.29 0.40 3.42
C TYR A 12 -1.53 1.74 3.50
N PRO A 13 -2.15 2.86 3.12
CA PRO A 13 -1.42 4.11 2.86
C PRO A 13 -0.74 4.68 4.11
N LEU A 14 -1.31 4.44 5.29
CA LEU A 14 -0.73 4.95 6.54
C LEU A 14 0.49 4.16 7.03
N LEU A 15 0.91 3.08 6.34
CA LEU A 15 2.25 2.50 6.56
C LEU A 15 3.38 3.49 6.26
N ALA A 16 3.11 4.46 5.42
CA ALA A 16 4.07 5.48 5.02
C ALA A 16 4.17 6.67 5.99
N VAL A 17 3.35 6.71 7.04
CA VAL A 17 3.40 7.77 8.07
C VAL A 17 4.07 7.29 9.36
N THR A 18 4.25 8.19 10.32
CA THR A 18 4.78 7.87 11.65
C THR A 18 3.75 7.13 12.51
N ASP A 19 4.20 6.55 13.63
CA ASP A 19 3.34 5.75 14.52
C ASP A 19 2.15 6.56 15.06
N GLU A 20 2.33 7.86 15.33
CA GLU A 20 1.29 8.76 15.84
C GLU A 20 0.15 8.97 14.85
N HIS A 21 0.44 8.85 13.54
CA HIS A 21 -0.49 9.07 12.45
C HIS A 21 -1.12 7.77 11.89
N MET A 22 -0.68 6.61 12.37
CA MET A 22 -1.16 5.32 11.85
C MET A 22 -2.67 5.10 12.07
N ALA A 23 -3.27 5.73 13.10
CA ALA A 23 -4.69 5.66 13.39
C ALA A 23 -5.52 6.74 12.68
N ASP A 24 -4.91 7.67 11.93
CA ASP A 24 -5.59 8.85 11.41
C ASP A 24 -6.69 8.52 10.40
N LEU A 25 -6.56 7.45 9.62
CA LEU A 25 -7.60 7.05 8.68
C LEU A 25 -8.94 6.80 9.41
N LEU A 26 -8.91 6.07 10.53
CA LEU A 26 -10.11 5.86 11.34
C LEU A 26 -10.61 7.18 11.95
N ARG A 27 -9.71 8.03 12.44
CA ARG A 27 -10.08 9.34 13.00
C ARG A 27 -10.77 10.21 11.96
N TRP A 28 -10.25 10.27 10.74
CA TRP A 28 -10.88 11.00 9.63
C TRP A 28 -12.23 10.41 9.26
N THR A 29 -12.34 9.07 9.19
CA THR A 29 -13.61 8.38 8.93
C THR A 29 -14.68 8.77 9.97
N LEU A 30 -14.31 8.89 11.25
CA LEU A 30 -15.24 9.30 12.30
C LEU A 30 -15.69 10.76 12.19
N THR A 31 -15.00 11.59 11.41
CA THR A 31 -15.43 12.99 11.12
C THR A 31 -16.29 13.09 9.86
N ASP A 32 -16.41 12.03 9.08
CA ASP A 32 -17.18 12.03 7.83
C ASP A 32 -18.68 12.16 8.14
N PRO A 33 -19.37 13.18 7.60
CA PRO A 33 -20.83 13.34 7.79
C PRO A 33 -21.65 12.23 7.12
N GLY A 34 -21.08 11.48 6.18
CA GLY A 34 -21.72 10.32 5.56
C GLY A 34 -21.80 9.08 6.44
N ILE A 35 -21.05 9.03 7.54
CA ILE A 35 -21.09 7.93 8.51
C ILE A 35 -22.21 8.19 9.53
N PRO A 36 -23.12 7.24 9.76
CA PRO A 36 -24.20 7.39 10.75
C PRO A 36 -23.64 7.61 12.17
N GLU A 37 -24.26 8.52 12.93
CA GLU A 37 -23.80 8.83 14.30
C GLU A 37 -23.69 7.60 15.23
N PRO A 38 -24.61 6.58 15.18
CA PRO A 38 -24.44 5.38 15.99
C PRO A 38 -23.15 4.59 15.67
N ASP A 39 -22.65 4.66 14.42
CA ASP A 39 -21.46 3.95 14.01
C ASP A 39 -20.17 4.68 14.45
N LYS A 40 -20.27 5.97 14.77
CA LYS A 40 -19.19 6.78 15.34
C LYS A 40 -19.04 6.61 16.85
N ASP A 41 -20.05 6.08 17.53
CA ASP A 41 -20.01 5.88 18.98
C ASP A 41 -19.24 4.58 19.32
N PRO A 42 -18.09 4.68 20.01
CA PRO A 42 -17.34 3.51 20.43
C PRO A 42 -18.12 2.49 21.26
N ALA A 43 -19.19 2.91 21.93
CA ALA A 43 -20.05 2.00 22.69
C ALA A 43 -20.72 0.93 21.81
N ASN A 44 -20.94 1.24 20.54
CA ASN A 44 -21.57 0.35 19.56
C ASN A 44 -20.59 -0.53 18.79
N TRP A 45 -19.27 -0.34 18.98
CA TRP A 45 -18.25 -1.07 18.24
C TRP A 45 -17.99 -2.48 18.79
N PRO A 46 -17.45 -3.40 17.98
CA PRO A 46 -16.97 -4.69 18.46
C PRO A 46 -15.98 -4.52 19.62
N GLU A 47 -15.98 -5.49 20.55
CA GLU A 47 -15.17 -5.41 21.77
C GLU A 47 -13.67 -5.18 21.46
N LEU A 48 -13.11 -5.86 20.45
CA LEU A 48 -11.71 -5.70 20.06
C LEU A 48 -11.42 -4.26 19.64
N MET A 49 -12.26 -3.68 18.79
CA MET A 49 -12.12 -2.32 18.31
C MET A 49 -12.22 -1.29 19.44
N ARG A 50 -13.18 -1.48 20.39
CA ARG A 50 -13.29 -0.63 21.57
C ARG A 50 -12.04 -0.69 22.45
N ARG A 51 -11.50 -1.88 22.65
CA ARG A 51 -10.29 -2.10 23.44
C ARG A 51 -9.08 -1.43 22.80
N GLU A 52 -8.93 -1.53 21.48
CA GLU A 52 -7.82 -0.94 20.74
C GLU A 52 -7.93 0.58 20.62
N TRP A 53 -9.15 1.08 20.51
CA TRP A 53 -9.41 2.53 20.51
C TRP A 53 -9.09 3.19 21.85
N ALA A 54 -9.47 2.55 22.94
CA ALA A 54 -9.24 2.93 24.35
C ALA A 54 -9.10 4.45 24.60
N GLY A 55 -8.29 4.87 25.57
CA GLY A 55 -8.18 6.27 25.99
C GLY A 55 -7.26 7.15 25.13
N ASP A 56 -6.60 6.60 24.10
CA ASP A 56 -5.64 7.31 23.25
C ASP A 56 -6.07 7.43 21.77
N GLY A 57 -7.33 7.04 21.47
CA GLY A 57 -7.85 7.07 20.10
C GLY A 57 -7.12 6.11 19.16
N GLY A 58 -6.73 4.95 19.66
CA GLY A 58 -6.13 3.87 18.89
C GLY A 58 -4.64 4.03 18.59
N THR A 59 -3.97 5.04 19.13
CA THR A 59 -2.56 5.32 18.80
C THR A 59 -1.64 4.15 19.15
N ALA A 60 -1.71 3.62 20.36
CA ALA A 60 -0.84 2.54 20.81
C ALA A 60 -1.10 1.23 20.04
N ALA A 61 -2.37 0.89 19.82
CA ALA A 61 -2.75 -0.28 19.02
C ALA A 61 -2.27 -0.16 17.58
N ALA A 62 -2.50 0.99 16.93
CA ALA A 62 -2.07 1.25 15.57
C ALA A 62 -0.54 1.19 15.40
N ALA A 63 0.23 1.72 16.34
CA ALA A 63 1.69 1.59 16.37
C ALA A 63 2.13 0.11 16.48
N GLY A 64 1.44 -0.68 17.29
CA GLY A 64 1.63 -2.13 17.39
C GLY A 64 1.40 -2.83 16.04
N HIS A 65 0.27 -2.57 15.40
CA HIS A 65 -0.07 -3.10 14.07
C HIS A 65 0.96 -2.69 13.00
N ARG A 66 1.38 -1.42 13.01
CA ARG A 66 2.41 -0.96 12.09
C ARG A 66 3.74 -1.70 12.26
N LYS A 67 4.14 -1.95 13.49
CA LYS A 67 5.34 -2.75 13.79
C LYS A 67 5.25 -4.16 13.19
N GLU A 68 4.11 -4.82 13.34
CA GLU A 68 3.87 -6.17 12.80
C GLU A 68 3.83 -6.18 11.27
N LEU A 69 3.18 -5.19 10.66
CA LEU A 69 3.14 -5.03 9.20
C LEU A 69 4.54 -4.80 8.62
N ARG A 70 5.35 -3.94 9.25
CA ARG A 70 6.75 -3.73 8.85
C ARG A 70 7.59 -5.00 8.98
N ALA A 71 7.40 -5.77 10.04
CA ALA A 71 8.06 -7.07 10.19
C ALA A 71 7.60 -8.07 9.10
N GLY A 72 6.33 -8.01 8.70
CA GLY A 72 5.79 -8.77 7.56
C GLY A 72 6.48 -8.40 6.25
N LEU A 73 6.61 -7.11 5.95
CA LEU A 73 7.32 -6.61 4.77
C LEU A 73 8.80 -7.03 4.75
N ALA A 74 9.48 -7.01 5.91
CA ALA A 74 10.86 -7.48 6.01
C ALA A 74 10.97 -8.97 5.65
N ARG A 75 10.08 -9.83 6.16
CA ARG A 75 10.04 -11.26 5.80
C ARG A 75 9.74 -11.48 4.31
N THR A 76 8.86 -10.66 3.72
CA THR A 76 8.59 -10.70 2.27
C THR A 76 9.85 -10.37 1.48
N ARG A 77 10.62 -9.38 1.92
CA ARG A 77 11.90 -9.02 1.31
C ARG A 77 12.92 -10.15 1.43
N GLU A 78 13.06 -10.75 2.61
CA GLU A 78 13.96 -11.89 2.84
C GLU A 78 13.62 -13.08 1.92
N ALA A 79 12.33 -13.42 1.80
CA ALA A 79 11.88 -14.50 0.91
C ALA A 79 12.18 -14.21 -0.56
N LEU A 80 12.04 -12.96 -1.00
CA LEU A 80 12.37 -12.54 -2.36
C LEU A 80 13.87 -12.63 -2.61
N ASP A 81 14.67 -12.15 -1.67
CA ASP A 81 16.14 -12.19 -1.75
C ASP A 81 16.69 -13.63 -1.74
N GLU A 82 16.05 -14.55 -1.00
CA GLU A 82 16.41 -15.97 -1.00
C GLU A 82 16.01 -16.66 -2.31
N PHE A 83 14.82 -16.35 -2.84
CA PHE A 83 14.32 -16.97 -4.07
C PHE A 83 15.06 -16.50 -5.33
N GLN A 84 15.61 -15.28 -5.34
CA GLN A 84 16.35 -14.69 -6.47
C GLN A 84 15.59 -14.79 -7.81
N PRO A 85 14.39 -14.20 -7.95
CA PRO A 85 13.61 -14.33 -9.16
C PRO A 85 14.27 -13.63 -10.36
N ASP A 86 14.11 -14.20 -11.55
CA ASP A 86 14.50 -13.56 -12.81
C ASP A 86 13.56 -12.40 -13.16
N VAL A 87 12.26 -12.53 -12.79
CA VAL A 87 11.22 -11.53 -13.05
C VAL A 87 10.27 -11.47 -11.86
N VAL A 88 9.81 -10.27 -11.51
CA VAL A 88 8.76 -10.04 -10.52
C VAL A 88 7.51 -9.52 -11.23
N LEU A 89 6.40 -10.28 -11.14
CA LEU A 89 5.10 -9.81 -11.56
C LEU A 89 4.38 -9.19 -10.37
N VAL A 90 4.09 -7.88 -10.45
CA VAL A 90 3.31 -7.16 -9.43
C VAL A 90 1.87 -7.10 -9.88
N TRP A 91 0.97 -7.59 -9.03
CA TRP A 91 -0.46 -7.54 -9.25
C TRP A 91 -1.10 -6.58 -8.24
N GLY A 92 -1.80 -5.57 -8.72
CA GLY A 92 -2.44 -4.54 -7.91
C GLY A 92 -3.75 -4.07 -8.52
N ASP A 93 -4.41 -3.15 -7.86
CA ASP A 93 -5.60 -2.45 -8.34
C ASP A 93 -5.23 -1.04 -8.85
N ASP A 94 -6.10 -0.49 -9.66
CA ASP A 94 -6.09 0.93 -10.06
C ASP A 94 -7.17 1.65 -9.24
N GLN A 95 -6.76 2.65 -8.45
CA GLN A 95 -7.65 3.46 -7.63
C GLN A 95 -7.87 4.84 -8.26
N TYR A 96 -8.23 4.86 -9.54
CA TYR A 96 -8.40 6.05 -10.36
C TYR A 96 -7.10 6.80 -10.71
N GLU A 97 -5.94 6.15 -10.58
CA GLU A 97 -4.66 6.72 -10.99
C GLU A 97 -4.53 6.79 -12.51
N ASN A 98 -4.96 5.72 -13.21
CA ASN A 98 -4.84 5.60 -14.67
C ASN A 98 -6.19 5.60 -15.37
N PHE A 99 -7.22 4.99 -14.77
CA PHE A 99 -8.54 4.82 -15.38
C PHE A 99 -9.63 5.44 -14.51
N ARG A 100 -10.68 5.92 -15.17
CA ARG A 100 -11.87 6.47 -14.51
C ARG A 100 -13.11 5.71 -15.00
N GLU A 101 -14.27 6.09 -14.47
CA GLU A 101 -15.56 5.41 -14.72
C GLU A 101 -15.93 5.30 -16.19
N GLU A 102 -15.44 6.19 -17.06
CA GLU A 102 -15.69 6.16 -18.50
C GLU A 102 -14.87 5.10 -19.24
N VAL A 103 -13.81 4.57 -18.62
CA VAL A 103 -12.96 3.51 -19.19
C VAL A 103 -12.60 2.52 -18.10
N VAL A 104 -13.31 1.41 -18.05
CA VAL A 104 -13.09 0.36 -17.06
C VAL A 104 -12.58 -0.92 -17.75
N PRO A 105 -11.26 -1.06 -17.97
CA PRO A 105 -10.70 -2.29 -18.51
C PRO A 105 -10.77 -3.41 -17.45
N PRO A 106 -10.93 -4.69 -17.85
CA PRO A 106 -10.89 -5.81 -16.92
C PRO A 106 -9.50 -6.00 -16.29
N PHE A 107 -8.44 -5.63 -16.99
CA PHE A 107 -7.06 -5.58 -16.51
C PHE A 107 -6.22 -4.65 -17.41
N CYS A 108 -5.08 -4.24 -16.89
CA CYS A 108 -4.07 -3.47 -17.62
C CYS A 108 -2.70 -4.09 -17.37
N VAL A 109 -1.85 -4.14 -18.39
CA VAL A 109 -0.46 -4.57 -18.28
C VAL A 109 0.45 -3.36 -18.50
N LEU A 110 1.18 -2.95 -17.47
CA LEU A 110 2.15 -1.86 -17.56
C LEU A 110 3.45 -2.37 -18.20
N ALA A 111 3.77 -1.89 -19.39
CA ALA A 111 4.91 -2.32 -20.20
C ALA A 111 5.94 -1.19 -20.33
N TYR A 112 6.60 -0.83 -19.23
CA TYR A 112 7.69 0.13 -19.23
C TYR A 112 9.06 -0.57 -19.09
N GLY A 113 10.13 0.02 -19.62
CA GLY A 113 11.51 -0.49 -19.46
C GLY A 113 12.15 0.04 -18.20
N GLU A 114 12.23 1.36 -18.07
CA GLU A 114 12.81 2.03 -16.92
C GLU A 114 11.94 3.24 -16.55
N THR A 115 11.73 3.43 -15.26
CA THR A 115 10.96 4.55 -14.74
C THR A 115 11.58 5.04 -13.44
N GLU A 116 11.79 6.34 -13.34
CA GLU A 116 12.15 6.99 -12.09
C GLU A 116 10.86 7.26 -11.28
N VAL A 117 10.88 6.92 -10.01
CA VAL A 117 9.79 7.19 -9.09
C VAL A 117 10.29 8.03 -7.92
N ASP A 118 9.46 8.98 -7.50
CA ASP A 118 9.70 9.93 -6.44
C ASP A 118 8.62 9.80 -5.35
N PRO A 119 8.68 8.76 -4.52
CA PRO A 119 7.66 8.51 -3.52
C PRO A 119 7.74 9.47 -2.34
N VAL A 120 8.91 10.03 -2.05
CA VAL A 120 9.12 10.88 -0.87
C VAL A 120 8.53 12.27 -1.10
N SER A 121 8.85 12.91 -2.23
CA SER A 121 8.26 14.19 -2.62
C SER A 121 6.74 14.12 -2.76
N LEU A 122 6.21 13.03 -3.34
CA LEU A 122 4.77 12.81 -3.44
C LEU A 122 4.08 12.81 -2.08
N MET A 123 4.70 12.19 -1.07
CA MET A 123 4.18 12.17 0.30
C MET A 123 4.23 13.53 0.98
N PHE A 124 5.34 14.26 0.84
CA PHE A 124 5.48 15.63 1.34
C PHE A 124 4.43 16.57 0.75
N ASN A 125 4.20 16.49 -0.55
CA ASN A 125 3.19 17.29 -1.24
C ASN A 125 1.75 17.00 -0.72
N ARG A 126 1.53 15.83 -0.13
CA ARG A 126 0.27 15.46 0.54
C ARG A 126 0.27 15.80 2.04
N GLY A 127 1.31 16.46 2.55
CA GLY A 127 1.45 16.84 3.96
C GLY A 127 1.71 15.66 4.91
N ALA A 128 2.11 14.51 4.39
CA ALA A 128 2.44 13.35 5.22
C ALA A 128 3.85 13.49 5.81
N PRO A 129 4.07 13.13 7.08
CA PRO A 129 5.40 13.15 7.68
C PRO A 129 6.27 12.05 7.07
N ASN A 130 7.56 12.35 6.90
CA ASN A 130 8.54 11.39 6.38
C ASN A 130 8.88 10.33 7.45
N ALA A 131 8.15 9.24 7.45
CA ALA A 131 8.36 8.12 8.37
C ALA A 131 9.59 7.25 8.01
N TRP A 132 10.17 7.45 6.83
CA TRP A 132 11.31 6.65 6.35
C TRP A 132 12.65 7.31 6.64
N GLY A 133 12.66 8.62 6.96
CA GLY A 133 13.88 9.37 7.23
C GLY A 133 14.76 9.58 5.98
N LEU A 134 14.19 9.41 4.78
CA LEU A 134 14.88 9.65 3.53
C LEU A 134 14.88 11.15 3.18
N PRO A 135 15.90 11.66 2.44
CA PRO A 135 15.84 13.00 1.86
C PRO A 135 14.61 13.22 0.99
N GLU A 136 14.11 14.46 0.94
CA GLU A 136 12.92 14.82 0.14
C GLU A 136 13.08 14.57 -1.35
N ASP A 137 14.30 14.69 -1.85
CA ASP A 137 14.68 14.49 -3.25
C ASP A 137 15.09 13.05 -3.57
N THR A 138 14.80 12.10 -2.68
CA THR A 138 15.12 10.69 -2.92
C THR A 138 14.26 10.12 -4.02
N THR A 139 14.90 9.63 -5.09
CA THR A 139 14.25 8.90 -6.18
C THR A 139 14.72 7.46 -6.23
N PHE A 140 13.92 6.61 -6.86
CA PHE A 140 14.25 5.21 -7.13
C PHE A 140 14.02 4.91 -8.60
N THR A 141 14.95 4.19 -9.22
CA THR A 141 14.76 3.69 -10.58
C THR A 141 14.15 2.29 -10.52
N LEU A 142 12.99 2.13 -11.17
CA LEU A 142 12.36 0.83 -11.37
C LEU A 142 12.74 0.32 -12.77
N HIS A 143 13.28 -0.90 -12.83
CA HIS A 143 13.62 -1.58 -14.07
C HIS A 143 12.51 -2.57 -14.42
N GLY A 144 11.75 -2.29 -15.49
CA GLY A 144 10.69 -3.15 -15.98
C GLY A 144 11.14 -4.03 -17.14
N ASP A 145 10.52 -5.22 -17.28
CA ASP A 145 10.65 -6.07 -18.46
C ASP A 145 9.56 -5.72 -19.49
N ALA A 146 9.76 -4.64 -20.24
CA ALA A 146 8.79 -4.14 -21.22
C ALA A 146 8.44 -5.18 -22.29
N ASP A 147 9.39 -6.00 -22.70
CA ASP A 147 9.16 -7.02 -23.73
C ASP A 147 8.41 -8.24 -23.17
N GLY A 148 8.72 -8.66 -21.95
CA GLY A 148 7.96 -9.66 -21.23
C GLY A 148 6.53 -9.22 -20.97
N ALA A 149 6.33 -7.98 -20.54
CA ALA A 149 5.01 -7.41 -20.32
C ALA A 149 4.17 -7.35 -21.61
N ARG A 150 4.77 -6.95 -22.75
CA ARG A 150 4.07 -6.94 -24.06
C ARG A 150 3.72 -8.36 -24.51
N ARG A 151 4.62 -9.34 -24.33
CA ARG A 151 4.31 -10.76 -24.62
C ARG A 151 3.16 -11.24 -23.77
N LEU A 152 3.19 -11.00 -22.45
CA LEU A 152 2.08 -11.34 -21.55
C LEU A 152 0.77 -10.73 -22.00
N ALA A 153 0.74 -9.44 -22.33
CA ALA A 153 -0.48 -8.77 -22.81
C ALA A 153 -1.02 -9.39 -24.09
N ASN A 154 -0.16 -9.75 -25.05
CA ASN A 154 -0.56 -10.41 -26.28
C ASN A 154 -1.11 -11.82 -26.04
N ASP A 155 -0.47 -12.60 -25.16
CA ASP A 155 -0.90 -13.96 -24.84
C ASP A 155 -2.26 -13.98 -24.08
N LEU A 156 -2.57 -12.92 -23.32
CA LEU A 156 -3.87 -12.77 -22.66
C LEU A 156 -5.01 -12.37 -23.62
N LEU A 157 -4.67 -11.79 -24.75
CA LEU A 157 -5.66 -11.41 -25.79
C LEU A 157 -5.95 -12.56 -26.79
N GLY A 158 -5.20 -13.65 -26.77
CA GLY A 158 -5.36 -14.83 -27.63
C GLY A 158 -4.68 -14.63 -28.97
#